data_9e83c50f0b81d26724250a920ce926c8
#
_entry.id   9e83c50f0b81d26724250a920ce926c8
#
_cell.length_a   1.000
_cell.length_b   1.000
_cell.length_c   1.000
_cell.angle_alpha   90.00
_cell.angle_beta   90.00
_cell.angle_gamma   90.00
#
_symmetry.space_group_name_H-M   'P 1'
#
loop_
_entity.id
_entity.type
_entity.pdbx_description
1 polymer ?
#
loop_
_entity_poly.entity_id
_entity_poly.type
_entity_poly.pdbx_seq_one_letter_code
_entity_poly.pdbx_strand_id
1 'polypeptide(L)'
;MLIPYHSFVIHRVKTFTEEDCNKIENTVDNLDKLWVNRSCERRFAYENSVKISRAPFWTLGAVSYLDAVKSITRYNKHRDYLNPVLIKKFNWIYDIIIEKLHREFQEPVVIDGFLSHPGFHIFSAKIGDTIEPEYLKMFEQPLGSVHVDVQYEEHIEYWKTFKEVDFENTLSFTIPIKLPKHGGGLYTWKDKVNPYSFNYTTNENKLDELESPSVPNLYTEGEMIYFIGHLLHQMMPGVNVQPDDR
;
A
#
# COMPACT_ATOMS: atom_id res chain seq x y z
N MET A 1 -16.46 16.82 -3.86
CA MET A 1 -15.70 17.40 -5.03
C MET A 1 -14.91 16.24 -5.63
N LEU A 2 -15.27 15.82 -6.85
CA LEU A 2 -14.56 14.73 -7.51
C LEU A 2 -13.15 15.20 -7.90
N ILE A 3 -12.15 14.38 -7.63
CA ILE A 3 -10.79 14.65 -8.14
C ILE A 3 -10.82 14.39 -9.64
N PRO A 4 -10.41 15.36 -10.48
CA PRO A 4 -10.46 15.15 -11.92
C PRO A 4 -9.60 13.93 -12.33
N TYR A 5 -10.11 13.09 -13.20
CA TYR A 5 -9.46 11.88 -13.74
C TYR A 5 -8.01 12.07 -14.22
N HIS A 6 -7.61 13.30 -14.51
CA HIS A 6 -6.26 13.64 -14.94
C HIS A 6 -5.48 14.44 -13.88
N SER A 7 -5.88 14.36 -12.62
CA SER A 7 -5.15 15.04 -11.55
C SER A 7 -3.89 14.27 -11.20
N PHE A 8 -2.72 14.90 -11.32
CA PHE A 8 -1.46 14.39 -10.81
C PHE A 8 -1.15 14.93 -9.40
N VAL A 9 -2.20 15.36 -8.70
CA VAL A 9 -2.07 16.01 -7.40
C VAL A 9 -2.14 14.95 -6.29
N ILE A 10 -1.18 15.03 -5.39
CA ILE A 10 -1.21 14.31 -4.12
C ILE A 10 -1.80 15.24 -3.07
N HIS A 11 -2.83 14.75 -2.42
CA HIS A 11 -3.47 15.42 -1.30
C HIS A 11 -2.95 14.86 0.02
N ARG A 12 -2.93 15.69 1.05
CA ARG A 12 -2.41 15.34 2.38
C ARG A 12 -3.35 15.80 3.46
N VAL A 13 -3.67 14.90 4.39
CA VAL A 13 -4.56 15.18 5.52
C VAL A 13 -3.98 14.60 6.79
N LYS A 14 -3.69 15.45 7.79
CA LYS A 14 -3.29 14.96 9.12
C LYS A 14 -4.43 14.14 9.72
N THR A 15 -4.20 12.85 9.91
CA THR A 15 -5.21 11.87 10.29
C THR A 15 -4.99 11.38 11.72
N PHE A 16 -3.77 10.98 12.05
CA PHE A 16 -3.41 10.43 13.36
C PHE A 16 -2.35 11.29 14.05
N THR A 17 -2.41 11.31 15.38
CA THR A 17 -1.35 11.85 16.21
C THR A 17 -0.22 10.83 16.35
N GLU A 18 0.91 11.25 16.91
CA GLU A 18 2.01 10.35 17.27
C GLU A 18 1.55 9.26 18.28
N GLU A 19 0.73 9.64 19.26
CA GLU A 19 0.15 8.70 20.22
C GLU A 19 -0.74 7.66 19.54
N ASP A 20 -1.56 8.09 18.57
CA ASP A 20 -2.38 7.17 17.76
C ASP A 20 -1.51 6.21 16.97
N CYS A 21 -0.46 6.69 16.29
CA CYS A 21 0.47 5.86 15.53
C CYS A 21 1.15 4.82 16.43
N ASN A 22 1.64 5.21 17.59
CA ASN A 22 2.23 4.30 18.57
C ASN A 22 1.22 3.24 19.06
N LYS A 23 -0.02 3.63 19.30
CA LYS A 23 -1.09 2.71 19.69
C LYS A 23 -1.43 1.72 18.57
N ILE A 24 -1.45 2.19 17.33
CA ILE A 24 -1.68 1.34 16.14
C ILE A 24 -0.54 0.36 15.99
N GLU A 25 0.72 0.82 15.98
CA GLU A 25 1.91 -0.01 15.87
C GLU A 25 1.90 -1.13 16.92
N ASN A 26 1.75 -0.79 18.19
CA ASN A 26 1.69 -1.77 19.27
C ASN A 26 0.54 -2.79 19.09
N THR A 27 -0.62 -2.35 18.58
CA THR A 27 -1.75 -3.25 18.34
C THR A 27 -1.47 -4.20 17.19
N VAL A 28 -0.86 -3.70 16.11
CA VAL A 28 -0.46 -4.52 14.94
C VAL A 28 0.58 -5.56 15.36
N ASP A 29 1.58 -5.17 16.15
CA ASP A 29 2.63 -6.08 16.63
C ASP A 29 2.08 -7.21 17.52
N ASN A 30 1.12 -6.89 18.37
CA ASN A 30 0.45 -7.91 19.20
C ASN A 30 -0.43 -8.87 18.39
N LEU A 31 -0.58 -8.65 17.07
CA LEU A 31 -1.30 -9.51 16.15
C LEU A 31 -0.38 -10.23 15.15
N ASP A 32 0.92 -10.33 15.44
CA ASP A 32 1.96 -10.91 14.57
C ASP A 32 1.61 -12.33 14.06
N LYS A 33 0.95 -13.12 14.89
CA LYS A 33 0.47 -14.48 14.54
C LYS A 33 -0.59 -14.49 13.43
N LEU A 34 -1.21 -13.36 13.18
CA LEU A 34 -2.21 -13.19 12.13
C LEU A 34 -1.63 -12.55 10.85
N TRP A 35 -0.36 -12.19 10.87
CA TRP A 35 0.28 -11.63 9.70
C TRP A 35 0.44 -12.69 8.61
N VAL A 36 0.02 -12.32 7.42
CA VAL A 36 0.17 -13.19 6.24
C VAL A 36 1.47 -12.86 5.54
N ASN A 37 2.37 -13.82 5.45
CA ASN A 37 3.64 -13.66 4.73
C ASN A 37 3.36 -13.48 3.23
N ARG A 38 3.84 -12.38 2.67
CA ARG A 38 3.71 -11.99 1.27
C ARG A 38 5.04 -11.99 0.54
N SER A 39 6.10 -12.46 1.19
CA SER A 39 7.44 -12.47 0.64
C SER A 39 7.44 -12.99 -0.80
N CYS A 40 7.96 -12.20 -1.69
CA CYS A 40 8.18 -12.56 -3.09
C CYS A 40 9.67 -12.58 -3.40
N GLU A 41 10.07 -13.40 -4.35
CA GLU A 41 11.44 -13.38 -4.83
C GLU A 41 11.72 -12.04 -5.52
N ARG A 42 12.83 -11.42 -5.15
CA ARG A 42 13.32 -10.18 -5.76
C ARG A 42 14.77 -10.32 -6.13
N ARG A 43 15.14 -9.69 -7.23
CA ARG A 43 16.54 -9.51 -7.63
C ARG A 43 16.97 -8.15 -7.14
N PHE A 44 18.10 -8.10 -6.45
CA PHE A 44 18.70 -6.85 -6.00
C PHE A 44 20.22 -6.91 -6.10
N ALA A 45 20.86 -5.75 -6.29
CA ALA A 45 22.30 -5.64 -6.31
C ALA A 45 22.82 -5.60 -4.87
N TYR A 46 23.72 -6.51 -4.52
CA TYR A 46 24.39 -6.55 -3.23
C TYR A 46 25.87 -6.92 -3.42
N GLU A 47 26.76 -6.09 -2.91
CA GLU A 47 28.22 -6.32 -2.97
C GLU A 47 28.72 -6.73 -4.36
N ASN A 48 28.34 -5.99 -5.41
CA ASN A 48 28.70 -6.25 -6.81
C ASN A 48 28.16 -7.56 -7.40
N SER A 49 27.19 -8.18 -6.76
CA SER A 49 26.47 -9.35 -7.29
C SER A 49 24.96 -9.12 -7.32
N VAL A 50 24.27 -9.81 -8.21
CA VAL A 50 22.81 -9.86 -8.19
C VAL A 50 22.41 -11.05 -7.33
N LYS A 51 21.73 -10.78 -6.24
CA LYS A 51 21.13 -11.81 -5.39
C LYS A 51 19.64 -11.91 -5.63
N ILE A 52 19.09 -13.11 -5.47
CA ILE A 52 17.66 -13.34 -5.42
C ILE A 52 17.32 -13.64 -3.97
N SER A 53 16.48 -12.83 -3.38
CA SER A 53 15.99 -13.03 -2.01
C SER A 53 14.51 -12.76 -1.91
N ARG A 54 13.92 -13.13 -0.79
CA ARG A 54 12.52 -12.87 -0.50
C ARG A 54 12.40 -11.63 0.36
N ALA A 55 11.78 -10.59 -0.18
CA ALA A 55 11.54 -9.38 0.60
C ALA A 55 10.67 -9.70 1.82
N PRO A 56 11.07 -9.31 3.03
CA PRO A 56 10.28 -9.49 4.24
C PRO A 56 9.08 -8.54 4.22
N PHE A 57 7.97 -9.04 3.71
CA PHE A 57 6.74 -8.31 3.55
C PHE A 57 5.55 -9.14 4.06
N TRP A 58 4.76 -8.56 4.95
CA TRP A 58 3.56 -9.16 5.52
C TRP A 58 2.36 -8.23 5.39
N THR A 59 1.18 -8.80 5.50
CA THR A 59 -0.06 -8.04 5.63
C THR A 59 -0.87 -8.53 6.81
N LEU A 60 -1.51 -7.61 7.52
CA LEU A 60 -2.59 -7.90 8.46
C LEU A 60 -3.89 -7.43 7.81
N GLY A 61 -4.71 -8.38 7.36
CA GLY A 61 -5.90 -8.13 6.56
C GLY A 61 -5.86 -8.87 5.23
N ALA A 62 -7.01 -9.03 4.58
CA ALA A 62 -7.10 -9.55 3.24
C ALA A 62 -6.84 -8.42 2.23
N VAL A 63 -6.04 -8.70 1.22
CA VAL A 63 -5.60 -7.73 0.22
C VAL A 63 -6.10 -8.19 -1.15
N SER A 64 -6.97 -7.39 -1.78
CA SER A 64 -7.61 -7.77 -3.05
C SER A 64 -6.61 -8.11 -4.14
N TYR A 65 -5.64 -7.26 -4.41
CA TYR A 65 -4.64 -7.44 -5.47
C TYR A 65 -3.60 -8.55 -5.17
N LEU A 66 -3.55 -9.10 -3.96
CA LEU A 66 -2.67 -10.21 -3.59
C LEU A 66 -3.42 -11.53 -3.42
N ASP A 67 -4.62 -11.47 -2.87
CA ASP A 67 -5.41 -12.67 -2.54
C ASP A 67 -6.39 -13.02 -3.65
N ALA A 68 -7.14 -12.03 -4.17
CA ALA A 68 -8.17 -12.28 -5.18
C ALA A 68 -7.57 -12.66 -6.54
N VAL A 69 -6.42 -12.10 -6.91
CA VAL A 69 -5.65 -12.51 -8.12
C VAL A 69 -5.35 -14.00 -8.12
N LYS A 70 -5.06 -14.56 -6.96
CA LYS A 70 -4.80 -15.99 -6.83
C LYS A 70 -6.08 -16.81 -6.78
N SER A 71 -7.09 -16.33 -6.06
CA SER A 71 -8.40 -16.98 -5.92
C SER A 71 -9.37 -16.12 -5.13
N ILE A 72 -10.54 -15.83 -5.68
CA ILE A 72 -11.65 -15.18 -4.95
C ILE A 72 -12.02 -15.96 -3.68
N THR A 73 -12.01 -17.28 -3.74
CA THR A 73 -12.26 -18.13 -2.56
C THR A 73 -11.22 -17.90 -1.46
N ARG A 74 -9.95 -17.71 -1.82
CA ARG A 74 -8.88 -17.40 -0.88
C ARG A 74 -9.07 -16.01 -0.27
N TYR A 75 -9.38 -15.02 -1.10
CA TYR A 75 -9.69 -13.66 -0.63
C TYR A 75 -10.85 -13.67 0.36
N ASN A 76 -11.98 -14.31 0.01
CA ASN A 76 -13.14 -14.39 0.88
C ASN A 76 -12.82 -15.06 2.22
N LYS A 77 -12.06 -16.17 2.22
CA LYS A 77 -11.64 -16.84 3.46
C LYS A 77 -10.80 -15.93 4.36
N HIS A 78 -9.83 -15.21 3.77
CA HIS A 78 -9.01 -14.27 4.54
C HIS A 78 -9.83 -13.10 5.07
N ARG A 79 -10.69 -12.51 4.23
CA ARG A 79 -11.61 -11.44 4.63
C ARG A 79 -12.50 -11.86 5.78
N ASP A 80 -13.21 -12.97 5.65
CA ASP A 80 -14.19 -13.44 6.63
C ASP A 80 -13.52 -13.79 7.97
N TYR A 81 -12.27 -14.25 7.94
CA TYR A 81 -11.49 -14.54 9.14
C TYR A 81 -10.91 -13.27 9.78
N LEU A 82 -10.37 -12.34 8.99
CA LEU A 82 -9.62 -11.19 9.51
C LEU A 82 -10.48 -9.96 9.77
N ASN A 83 -11.55 -9.71 8.99
CA ASN A 83 -12.42 -8.54 9.22
C ASN A 83 -12.94 -8.44 10.66
N PRO A 84 -13.45 -9.52 11.31
CA PRO A 84 -13.90 -9.43 12.70
C PRO A 84 -12.79 -8.98 13.67
N VAL A 85 -11.54 -9.41 13.42
CA VAL A 85 -10.40 -9.00 14.24
C VAL A 85 -10.07 -7.53 14.00
N LEU A 86 -10.02 -7.12 12.73
CA LEU A 86 -9.75 -5.74 12.33
C LEU A 86 -10.81 -4.79 12.93
N ILE A 87 -12.08 -5.10 12.78
CA ILE A 87 -13.18 -4.32 13.37
C ILE A 87 -13.00 -4.21 14.88
N LYS A 88 -12.80 -5.34 15.56
CA LYS A 88 -12.67 -5.34 17.03
C LYS A 88 -11.50 -4.49 17.54
N LYS A 89 -10.39 -4.45 16.80
CA LYS A 89 -9.15 -3.80 17.25
C LYS A 89 -8.99 -2.38 16.73
N PHE A 90 -9.53 -2.10 15.53
CA PHE A 90 -9.22 -0.89 14.78
C PHE A 90 -10.45 -0.09 14.35
N ASN A 91 -11.66 -0.38 14.86
CA ASN A 91 -12.87 0.37 14.48
C ASN A 91 -12.68 1.89 14.66
N TRP A 92 -12.05 2.31 15.74
CA TRP A 92 -11.77 3.72 16.01
C TRP A 92 -10.89 4.38 14.92
N ILE A 93 -9.99 3.62 14.29
CA ILE A 93 -9.18 4.08 13.14
C ILE A 93 -10.09 4.32 11.95
N TYR A 94 -10.98 3.37 11.66
CA TYR A 94 -11.90 3.47 10.54
C TYR A 94 -12.86 4.64 10.71
N ASP A 95 -13.34 4.88 11.92
CA ASP A 95 -14.20 6.02 12.23
C ASP A 95 -13.48 7.35 11.93
N ILE A 96 -12.20 7.47 12.32
CA ILE A 96 -11.38 8.66 12.02
C ILE A 96 -11.15 8.81 10.51
N ILE A 97 -10.79 7.74 9.81
CA ILE A 97 -10.57 7.76 8.36
C ILE A 97 -11.84 8.19 7.63
N ILE A 98 -12.97 7.57 7.97
CA ILE A 98 -14.28 7.91 7.39
C ILE A 98 -14.61 9.39 7.60
N GLU A 99 -14.44 9.89 8.82
CA GLU A 99 -14.69 11.29 9.14
C GLU A 99 -13.80 12.23 8.32
N LYS A 100 -12.50 11.93 8.21
CA LYS A 100 -11.55 12.74 7.44
C LYS A 100 -11.91 12.77 5.96
N LEU A 101 -12.15 11.61 5.36
CA LEU A 101 -12.54 11.51 3.96
C LEU A 101 -13.90 12.17 3.69
N HIS A 102 -14.88 12.01 4.61
CA HIS A 102 -16.16 12.70 4.52
C HIS A 102 -15.99 14.23 4.50
N ARG A 103 -15.15 14.76 5.38
CA ARG A 103 -14.87 16.21 5.41
C ARG A 103 -14.16 16.68 4.15
N GLU A 104 -13.25 15.87 3.63
CA GLU A 104 -12.46 16.22 2.45
C GLU A 104 -13.30 16.23 1.18
N PHE A 105 -14.15 15.22 1.00
CA PHE A 105 -14.97 15.09 -0.20
C PHE A 105 -16.36 15.73 -0.10
N GLN A 106 -16.82 16.07 1.11
CA GLN A 106 -18.19 16.54 1.39
C GLN A 106 -19.27 15.53 0.92
N GLU A 107 -18.91 14.25 0.90
CA GLU A 107 -19.76 13.14 0.48
C GLU A 107 -19.78 12.06 1.57
N PRO A 108 -20.86 11.28 1.69
CA PRO A 108 -20.88 10.14 2.61
C PRO A 108 -19.80 9.13 2.29
N VAL A 109 -19.04 8.74 3.29
CA VAL A 109 -18.01 7.69 3.19
C VAL A 109 -18.42 6.51 4.06
N VAL A 110 -18.37 5.33 3.50
CA VAL A 110 -18.70 4.09 4.21
C VAL A 110 -17.69 2.98 3.87
N ILE A 111 -17.48 2.06 4.78
CA ILE A 111 -16.77 0.81 4.49
C ILE A 111 -17.81 -0.20 4.03
N ASP A 112 -17.62 -0.74 2.83
CA ASP A 112 -18.51 -1.77 2.31
C ASP A 112 -18.33 -3.08 3.10
N GLY A 113 -19.48 -3.66 3.52
CA GLY A 113 -19.49 -4.87 4.36
C GLY A 113 -19.10 -6.15 3.62
N PHE A 114 -19.03 -6.13 2.29
CA PHE A 114 -18.64 -7.28 1.47
C PHE A 114 -17.15 -7.30 1.14
N LEU A 115 -16.45 -6.18 1.34
CA LEU A 115 -15.02 -6.07 1.10
C LEU A 115 -14.19 -6.32 2.36
N SER A 116 -12.90 -6.53 2.16
CA SER A 116 -11.95 -6.49 3.28
C SER A 116 -11.86 -5.07 3.83
N HIS A 117 -11.84 -4.97 5.17
CA HIS A 117 -11.50 -3.72 5.81
C HIS A 117 -10.06 -3.32 5.46
N PRO A 118 -9.75 -2.02 5.41
CA PRO A 118 -8.38 -1.57 5.25
C PRO A 118 -7.47 -2.25 6.28
N GLY A 119 -6.43 -2.90 5.78
CA GLY A 119 -5.47 -3.62 6.60
C GLY A 119 -4.12 -2.91 6.62
N PHE A 120 -3.10 -3.65 7.06
CA PHE A 120 -1.76 -3.11 7.22
C PHE A 120 -0.78 -3.82 6.30
N HIS A 121 0.09 -3.05 5.67
CA HIS A 121 1.27 -3.51 4.97
C HIS A 121 2.47 -3.33 5.89
N ILE A 122 3.21 -4.40 6.14
CA ILE A 122 4.26 -4.43 7.13
C ILE A 122 5.56 -4.83 6.45
N PHE A 123 6.51 -3.91 6.44
CA PHE A 123 7.86 -4.11 5.95
C PHE A 123 8.80 -4.07 7.15
N SER A 124 9.59 -5.11 7.36
CA SER A 124 10.51 -5.17 8.50
C SER A 124 11.73 -5.99 8.13
N ALA A 125 12.91 -5.45 8.40
CA ALA A 125 14.15 -6.20 8.25
C ALA A 125 14.36 -7.25 9.35
N LYS A 126 13.57 -7.16 10.42
CA LYS A 126 13.60 -8.11 11.54
C LYS A 126 12.60 -9.23 11.32
N ILE A 127 13.08 -10.47 11.36
CA ILE A 127 12.24 -11.69 11.35
C ILE A 127 12.45 -12.41 12.68
N GLY A 128 11.48 -12.31 13.58
CA GLY A 128 11.67 -12.76 14.97
C GLY A 128 12.80 -11.97 15.62
N ASP A 129 13.80 -12.67 16.15
CA ASP A 129 14.99 -12.06 16.76
C ASP A 129 16.18 -11.92 15.80
N THR A 130 16.01 -12.33 14.53
CA THR A 130 17.07 -12.32 13.53
C THR A 130 16.92 -11.11 12.62
N ILE A 131 18.05 -10.42 12.41
CA ILE A 131 18.17 -9.34 11.43
C ILE A 131 19.14 -9.82 10.36
N GLU A 132 18.64 -9.86 9.12
CA GLU A 132 19.47 -10.21 7.98
C GLU A 132 20.00 -8.92 7.33
N PRO A 133 21.32 -8.70 7.27
CA PRO A 133 21.91 -7.50 6.67
C PRO A 133 21.45 -7.27 5.22
N GLU A 134 21.15 -8.36 4.51
CA GLU A 134 20.64 -8.30 3.14
C GLU A 134 19.26 -7.64 3.07
N TYR A 135 18.41 -7.81 4.09
CA TYR A 135 17.10 -7.18 4.13
C TYR A 135 17.19 -5.68 4.35
N LEU A 136 18.15 -5.22 5.17
CA LEU A 136 18.41 -3.79 5.32
C LEU A 136 18.75 -3.15 3.97
N LYS A 137 19.60 -3.80 3.19
CA LYS A 137 19.96 -3.34 1.83
C LYS A 137 18.81 -3.41 0.84
N MET A 138 17.90 -4.37 0.98
CA MET A 138 16.72 -4.44 0.14
C MET A 138 15.78 -3.26 0.37
N PHE A 139 15.63 -2.82 1.62
CA PHE A 139 14.79 -1.67 1.96
C PHE A 139 15.38 -0.33 1.52
N GLU A 140 16.67 -0.30 1.17
CA GLU A 140 17.32 0.85 0.52
C GLU A 140 17.07 0.89 -1.00
N GLN A 141 16.25 -0.01 -1.53
CA GLN A 141 15.84 -0.04 -2.93
C GLN A 141 14.31 0.03 -3.02
N PRO A 142 13.73 0.53 -4.13
CA PRO A 142 12.29 0.56 -4.29
C PRO A 142 11.68 -0.84 -4.14
N LEU A 143 10.76 -1.03 -3.20
CA LEU A 143 10.19 -2.33 -2.88
C LEU A 143 9.04 -2.74 -3.79
N GLY A 144 8.39 -1.81 -4.43
CA GLY A 144 7.30 -2.03 -5.37
C GLY A 144 7.73 -1.84 -6.83
N SER A 145 6.97 -2.40 -7.77
CA SER A 145 7.03 -1.98 -9.17
C SER A 145 6.44 -0.59 -9.32
N VAL A 146 6.76 0.08 -10.43
CA VAL A 146 6.00 1.26 -10.86
C VAL A 146 4.63 0.76 -11.36
N HIS A 147 3.54 1.32 -10.85
CA HIS A 147 2.18 0.87 -11.16
C HIS A 147 1.14 1.97 -10.95
N VAL A 148 -0.09 1.66 -11.32
CA VAL A 148 -1.31 2.40 -10.99
C VAL A 148 -2.23 1.50 -10.17
N ASP A 149 -3.10 2.07 -9.35
CA ASP A 149 -4.00 1.32 -8.47
C ASP A 149 -5.35 1.05 -9.14
N VAL A 150 -5.32 0.23 -10.19
CA VAL A 150 -6.50 -0.19 -10.96
C VAL A 150 -6.73 -1.70 -10.91
N GLN A 151 -6.36 -2.34 -9.81
CA GLN A 151 -6.42 -3.81 -9.64
C GLN A 151 -7.84 -4.37 -9.73
N TYR A 152 -8.86 -3.54 -9.61
CA TYR A 152 -10.25 -3.91 -9.87
C TYR A 152 -10.46 -4.39 -11.31
N GLU A 153 -9.65 -3.96 -12.27
CA GLU A 153 -9.77 -4.36 -13.68
C GLU A 153 -9.47 -5.84 -13.88
N GLU A 154 -8.55 -6.41 -13.09
CA GLU A 154 -8.22 -7.84 -13.13
C GLU A 154 -9.37 -8.72 -12.61
N HIS A 155 -10.33 -8.13 -11.88
CA HIS A 155 -11.43 -8.83 -11.22
C HIS A 155 -12.77 -8.14 -11.45
N ILE A 156 -12.96 -7.57 -12.62
CA ILE A 156 -14.16 -6.80 -12.97
C ILE A 156 -15.47 -7.58 -12.71
N GLU A 157 -15.48 -8.90 -12.89
CA GLU A 157 -16.65 -9.73 -12.61
C GLU A 157 -17.02 -9.73 -11.12
N TYR A 158 -16.04 -9.62 -10.21
CA TYR A 158 -16.30 -9.48 -8.79
C TYR A 158 -16.89 -8.10 -8.47
N TRP A 159 -16.33 -7.05 -9.06
CA TRP A 159 -16.78 -5.68 -8.85
C TRP A 159 -18.15 -5.39 -9.48
N LYS A 160 -18.51 -6.10 -10.56
CA LYS A 160 -19.86 -6.03 -11.17
C LYS A 160 -20.96 -6.50 -10.24
N THR A 161 -20.65 -7.17 -9.14
CA THR A 161 -21.67 -7.50 -8.11
C THR A 161 -22.15 -6.26 -7.35
N PHE A 162 -21.38 -5.17 -7.37
CA PHE A 162 -21.81 -3.87 -6.82
C PHE A 162 -22.59 -3.11 -7.88
N LYS A 163 -23.71 -2.52 -7.48
CA LYS A 163 -24.64 -1.89 -8.42
C LYS A 163 -24.11 -0.62 -9.08
N GLU A 164 -23.22 0.10 -8.38
CA GLU A 164 -22.73 1.40 -8.82
C GLU A 164 -21.27 1.53 -8.39
N VAL A 165 -20.34 1.17 -9.28
CA VAL A 165 -18.91 1.41 -9.09
C VAL A 165 -18.42 2.36 -10.17
N ASP A 166 -17.90 3.49 -9.75
CA ASP A 166 -17.24 4.44 -10.64
C ASP A 166 -15.76 4.09 -10.77
N PHE A 167 -15.43 3.38 -11.85
CA PHE A 167 -14.06 2.96 -12.14
C PHE A 167 -13.18 4.09 -12.67
N GLU A 168 -13.76 5.20 -13.11
CA GLU A 168 -13.01 6.35 -13.62
C GLU A 168 -12.51 7.25 -12.48
N ASN A 169 -13.22 7.27 -11.36
CA ASN A 169 -12.91 8.11 -10.21
C ASN A 169 -12.44 7.30 -9.00
N THR A 170 -11.65 6.28 -9.23
CA THR A 170 -11.03 5.51 -8.15
C THR A 170 -10.07 6.35 -7.34
N LEU A 171 -10.04 6.12 -6.04
CA LEU A 171 -9.17 6.81 -5.10
C LEU A 171 -8.29 5.80 -4.37
N SER A 172 -7.01 6.10 -4.30
CA SER A 172 -6.07 5.39 -3.44
C SER A 172 -5.65 6.27 -2.29
N PHE A 173 -5.52 5.67 -1.11
CA PHE A 173 -4.93 6.35 0.03
C PHE A 173 -3.98 5.44 0.82
N THR A 174 -2.99 6.07 1.43
CA THR A 174 -2.03 5.43 2.34
C THR A 174 -1.84 6.31 3.56
N ILE A 175 -1.76 5.68 4.73
CA ILE A 175 -1.42 6.37 5.97
C ILE A 175 -0.21 5.64 6.57
N PRO A 176 0.98 6.22 6.52
CA PRO A 176 2.15 5.64 7.16
C PRO A 176 1.99 5.74 8.68
N ILE A 177 2.10 4.61 9.35
CA ILE A 177 2.00 4.51 10.82
C ILE A 177 3.39 4.53 11.43
N LYS A 178 4.33 3.85 10.79
CA LYS A 178 5.75 3.83 11.13
C LYS A 178 6.58 3.97 9.86
N LEU A 179 7.62 4.76 9.93
CA LEU A 179 8.52 5.02 8.83
C LEU A 179 9.96 4.68 9.22
N PRO A 180 10.83 4.38 8.24
CA PRO A 180 12.27 4.39 8.48
C PRO A 180 12.70 5.80 8.90
N LYS A 181 13.77 5.86 9.69
CA LYS A 181 14.30 7.13 10.20
C LYS A 181 14.59 8.16 9.09
N HIS A 182 14.94 7.67 7.91
CA HIS A 182 15.17 8.48 6.72
C HIS A 182 14.61 7.80 5.49
N GLY A 183 14.09 8.59 4.55
CA GLY A 183 13.43 8.10 3.33
C GLY A 183 11.99 7.71 3.59
N GLY A 184 11.49 6.80 2.77
CA GLY A 184 10.07 6.41 2.77
C GLY A 184 9.17 7.47 2.14
N GLY A 185 8.29 7.03 1.26
CA GLY A 185 7.41 7.94 0.52
C GLY A 185 6.92 7.32 -0.77
N LEU A 186 6.57 8.18 -1.71
CA LEU A 186 6.02 7.79 -3.00
C LEU A 186 6.69 8.58 -4.13
N TYR A 187 7.32 7.88 -5.06
CA TYR A 187 7.62 8.46 -6.36
C TYR A 187 6.36 8.51 -7.21
N THR A 188 6.15 9.59 -7.91
CA THR A 188 5.03 9.74 -8.86
C THR A 188 5.52 10.28 -10.19
N TRP A 189 4.82 9.93 -11.26
CA TRP A 189 5.09 10.40 -12.62
C TRP A 189 3.86 11.10 -13.17
N LYS A 190 4.09 12.13 -13.98
CA LYS A 190 3.02 12.86 -14.68
C LYS A 190 2.64 12.23 -16.02
N ASP A 191 3.28 11.14 -16.36
CA ASP A 191 2.99 10.41 -17.57
C ASP A 191 1.59 9.80 -17.51
N LYS A 192 0.86 10.00 -18.61
CA LYS A 192 -0.41 9.33 -18.82
C LYS A 192 -0.13 7.93 -19.37
N VAL A 193 -0.23 6.94 -18.54
CA VAL A 193 -0.15 5.55 -18.99
C VAL A 193 -1.53 4.98 -19.20
N ASN A 194 -1.69 4.22 -20.28
CA ASN A 194 -2.87 3.39 -20.42
C ASN A 194 -2.72 2.21 -19.45
N PRO A 195 -3.56 2.10 -18.40
CA PRO A 195 -3.44 1.05 -17.42
C PRO A 195 -3.54 -0.36 -18.04
N TYR A 196 -4.30 -0.51 -19.13
CA TYR A 196 -4.46 -1.77 -19.86
C TYR A 196 -3.21 -2.20 -20.64
N SER A 197 -2.34 -1.27 -21.00
CA SER A 197 -1.09 -1.55 -21.73
C SER A 197 0.13 -1.65 -20.84
N PHE A 198 0.01 -1.24 -19.58
CA PHE A 198 1.10 -1.25 -18.60
C PHE A 198 1.13 -2.61 -17.90
N ASN A 199 1.91 -3.54 -18.44
CA ASN A 199 2.01 -4.90 -17.90
C ASN A 199 2.93 -4.92 -16.68
N TYR A 200 2.36 -5.14 -15.51
CA TYR A 200 2.95 -5.02 -14.17
C TYR A 200 4.12 -5.99 -13.87
N THR A 201 4.31 -7.01 -14.66
CA THR A 201 5.23 -8.11 -14.33
C THR A 201 6.57 -8.08 -15.07
N THR A 202 6.74 -7.22 -16.08
CA THR A 202 7.92 -7.31 -16.99
C THR A 202 8.67 -6.00 -17.22
N ASN A 203 8.41 -4.96 -16.44
CA ASN A 203 8.68 -3.58 -16.87
C ASN A 203 9.88 -2.87 -16.24
N GLU A 204 10.96 -3.57 -15.88
CA GLU A 204 12.24 -2.88 -15.61
C GLU A 204 12.70 -2.06 -16.84
N ASN A 205 12.33 -2.48 -18.05
CA ASN A 205 12.72 -1.81 -19.31
C ASN A 205 11.79 -0.66 -19.73
N LYS A 206 10.63 -0.48 -19.10
CA LYS A 206 9.69 0.59 -19.48
C LYS A 206 9.83 1.86 -18.66
N LEU A 207 10.63 1.88 -17.61
CA LEU A 207 10.94 3.10 -16.87
C LEU A 207 11.69 4.11 -17.74
N ASP A 208 12.50 3.61 -18.67
CA ASP A 208 13.23 4.44 -19.63
C ASP A 208 12.31 5.05 -20.72
N GLU A 209 11.09 4.55 -20.85
CA GLU A 209 10.07 5.06 -21.77
C GLU A 209 9.25 6.21 -21.15
N LEU A 210 9.38 6.47 -19.83
CA LEU A 210 8.68 7.54 -19.17
C LEU A 210 9.30 8.88 -19.56
N GLU A 211 8.46 9.80 -20.05
CA GLU A 211 8.90 11.11 -20.53
C GLU A 211 9.20 12.09 -19.38
N SER A 212 8.50 11.92 -18.26
CA SER A 212 8.68 12.80 -17.11
C SER A 212 9.57 12.17 -16.03
N PRO A 213 10.41 12.95 -15.35
CA PRO A 213 11.12 12.47 -14.19
C PRO A 213 10.15 12.17 -13.04
N SER A 214 10.51 11.22 -12.20
CA SER A 214 9.74 10.96 -10.98
C SER A 214 9.80 12.15 -10.00
N VAL A 215 8.68 12.41 -9.36
CA VAL A 215 8.57 13.41 -8.30
C VAL A 215 8.52 12.70 -6.95
N PRO A 216 9.48 12.95 -6.04
CA PRO A 216 9.45 12.35 -4.72
C PRO A 216 8.44 13.05 -3.82
N ASN A 217 7.64 12.26 -3.13
CA ASN A 217 6.66 12.70 -2.13
C ASN A 217 6.95 11.96 -0.82
N LEU A 218 7.71 12.58 0.07
CA LEU A 218 8.05 11.99 1.36
C LEU A 218 6.79 11.80 2.21
N TYR A 219 6.74 10.71 2.94
CA TYR A 219 5.69 10.42 3.89
C TYR A 219 5.93 11.14 5.23
N THR A 220 4.84 11.34 5.97
CA THR A 220 4.85 11.80 7.36
C THR A 220 3.98 10.85 8.17
N GLU A 221 4.45 10.34 9.28
CA GLU A 221 3.67 9.44 10.14
C GLU A 221 2.34 10.06 10.56
N GLY A 222 1.27 9.29 10.43
CA GLY A 222 -0.09 9.73 10.75
C GLY A 222 -0.72 10.70 9.74
N GLU A 223 -0.04 11.02 8.62
CA GLU A 223 -0.60 11.82 7.55
C GLU A 223 -1.14 10.92 6.43
N MET A 224 -2.44 11.01 6.16
CA MET A 224 -3.05 10.34 5.01
C MET A 224 -2.63 11.05 3.74
N ILE A 225 -2.09 10.30 2.80
CA ILE A 225 -1.87 10.72 1.43
C ILE A 225 -2.92 10.04 0.57
N TYR A 226 -3.61 10.81 -0.26
CA TYR A 226 -4.56 10.25 -1.22
C TYR A 226 -4.42 10.89 -2.59
N PHE A 227 -4.74 10.11 -3.62
CA PHE A 227 -4.62 10.49 -5.02
C PHE A 227 -5.55 9.62 -5.87
N ILE A 228 -5.73 10.01 -7.12
CA ILE A 228 -6.50 9.20 -8.08
C ILE A 228 -5.76 7.88 -8.36
N GLY A 229 -6.47 6.76 -8.37
CA GLY A 229 -5.88 5.43 -8.55
C GLY A 229 -5.09 5.23 -9.86
N HIS A 230 -5.36 6.08 -10.86
CA HIS A 230 -4.63 6.10 -12.14
C HIS A 230 -3.29 6.84 -12.11
N LEU A 231 -2.90 7.43 -10.98
CA LEU A 231 -1.60 8.07 -10.85
C LEU A 231 -0.50 7.01 -10.85
N LEU A 232 0.44 7.14 -11.79
CA LEU A 232 1.60 6.26 -11.86
C LEU A 232 2.52 6.53 -10.67
N HIS A 233 2.82 5.50 -9.91
CA HIS A 233 3.59 5.65 -8.68
C HIS A 233 4.42 4.43 -8.32
N GLN A 234 5.37 4.63 -7.38
CA GLN A 234 6.21 3.58 -6.81
C GLN A 234 6.58 3.95 -5.37
N MET A 235 6.62 2.97 -4.49
CA MET A 235 7.09 3.18 -3.11
C MET A 235 8.57 3.55 -3.09
N MET A 236 8.90 4.65 -2.41
CA MET A 236 10.28 5.10 -2.20
C MET A 236 11.01 4.21 -1.18
N PRO A 237 12.32 4.01 -1.37
CA PRO A 237 13.12 3.28 -0.39
C PRO A 237 13.34 4.07 0.89
N GLY A 238 13.75 3.36 1.94
CA GLY A 238 14.42 3.96 3.09
C GLY A 238 15.85 4.36 2.75
N VAL A 239 16.47 5.15 3.60
CA VAL A 239 17.86 5.58 3.47
C VAL A 239 18.61 5.27 4.76
N ASN A 240 19.74 4.57 4.68
CA ASN A 240 20.49 4.09 5.84
C ASN A 240 19.61 3.31 6.82
N VAL A 241 18.87 2.36 6.27
CA VAL A 241 17.85 1.58 7.01
C VAL A 241 18.49 0.84 8.17
N GLN A 242 17.92 1.00 9.35
CA GLN A 242 18.35 0.37 10.58
C GLN A 242 17.48 -0.84 10.93
N PRO A 243 17.98 -1.75 11.79
CA PRO A 243 17.24 -2.94 12.18
C PRO A 243 15.84 -2.71 12.75
N ASP A 244 15.63 -1.58 13.41
CA ASP A 244 14.37 -1.21 14.05
C ASP A 244 13.46 -0.35 13.14
N ASP A 245 13.92 -0.01 11.92
CA ASP A 245 13.12 0.71 10.94
C ASP A 245 12.04 -0.21 10.33
N ARG A 246 10.92 0.40 9.98
CA ARG A 246 9.75 -0.26 9.37
C ARG A 246 9.18 0.55 8.22
#